data_69c3f72bc5f469d0a160aa3e548a6edd
#
_entry.id   69c3f72bc5f469d0a160aa3e548a6edd
#
_cell.length_a   1.000
_cell.length_b   1.000
_cell.length_c   1.000
_cell.angle_alpha   90.00
_cell.angle_beta   90.00
_cell.angle_gamma   90.00
#
_symmetry.space_group_name_H-M   'P 1'
#
loop_
_entity.id
_entity.type
_entity.pdbx_description
1 polymer ?
#
loop_
_entity_poly.entity_id
_entity_poly.type
_entity_poly.pdbx_seq_one_letter_code
_entity_poly.pdbx_strand_id
1 'polypeptide(L)'
;MAEQGGEKAPDALLREKLIGFQREIAELKRIKQEQKDVAEQREQELLLGLFEVLDAFDNLEKNIQGKEGFLDKTGQRFVQSTRAIQRKLLRLLRSRHVEPLEFPDNKARMEQCRIIATEKDPVRANEEIISVEKKGYLDIAGKRVLRKAEVVTVHNEGPTILSAFSSRNGKNS
;
A
#
# COMPACT_ATOMS: atom_id res chain seq x y z
N MET A 1 -47.67 48.88 37.48
CA MET A 1 -46.72 47.74 37.37
C MET A 1 -45.91 47.94 36.11
N ALA A 2 -44.64 48.32 36.27
CA ALA A 2 -43.73 48.59 35.17
C ALA A 2 -42.94 47.29 34.87
N GLU A 3 -43.12 46.73 33.69
CA GLU A 3 -42.28 45.64 33.18
C GLU A 3 -40.86 46.17 32.87
N GLN A 4 -39.93 45.78 33.73
CA GLN A 4 -38.53 45.99 33.48
C GLN A 4 -38.08 44.94 32.42
N GLY A 5 -38.17 45.30 31.15
CA GLY A 5 -37.46 44.63 30.08
C GLY A 5 -35.98 44.85 30.28
N GLY A 6 -35.30 43.87 30.90
CA GLY A 6 -33.84 43.92 31.08
C GLY A 6 -33.10 43.87 29.73
N GLU A 7 -32.70 45.04 29.23
CA GLU A 7 -31.82 45.20 28.10
C GLU A 7 -30.45 44.60 28.46
N LYS A 8 -30.11 43.44 27.88
CA LYS A 8 -28.81 42.80 28.10
C LYS A 8 -27.71 43.80 27.72
N ALA A 9 -26.78 44.07 28.62
CA ALA A 9 -25.68 44.95 28.37
C ALA A 9 -24.97 44.58 27.03
N PRO A 10 -24.59 45.54 26.21
CA PRO A 10 -24.00 45.27 24.88
C PRO A 10 -22.85 44.25 24.89
N ASP A 11 -22.05 44.22 25.95
CA ASP A 11 -20.97 43.25 26.14
C ASP A 11 -21.49 41.80 26.35
N ALA A 12 -22.60 41.62 26.99
CA ALA A 12 -23.19 40.30 27.20
C ALA A 12 -23.72 39.71 25.87
N LEU A 13 -24.36 40.56 25.05
CA LEU A 13 -24.84 40.19 23.74
C LEU A 13 -23.68 39.83 22.78
N LEU A 14 -22.60 40.61 22.83
CA LEU A 14 -21.41 40.35 22.04
C LEU A 14 -20.73 39.01 22.40
N ARG A 15 -20.61 38.74 23.71
CA ARG A 15 -20.07 37.46 24.21
C ARG A 15 -20.94 36.27 23.79
N GLU A 16 -22.26 36.39 23.88
CA GLU A 16 -23.20 35.35 23.47
C GLU A 16 -23.06 35.04 21.98
N LYS A 17 -22.96 36.06 21.11
CA LYS A 17 -22.70 35.92 19.68
C LYS A 17 -21.34 35.29 19.41
N LEU A 18 -20.30 35.69 20.11
CA LEU A 18 -18.96 35.15 19.95
C LEU A 18 -18.92 33.64 20.30
N ILE A 19 -19.56 33.25 21.39
CA ILE A 19 -19.70 31.84 21.78
C ILE A 19 -20.48 31.05 20.70
N GLY A 20 -21.58 31.66 20.17
CA GLY A 20 -22.34 31.07 19.08
C GLY A 20 -21.48 30.80 17.85
N PHE A 21 -20.69 31.80 17.39
CA PHE A 21 -19.78 31.64 16.26
C PHE A 21 -18.67 30.60 16.52
N GLN A 22 -18.12 30.57 17.73
CA GLN A 22 -17.13 29.56 18.09
C GLN A 22 -17.70 28.14 18.00
N ARG A 23 -18.93 27.92 18.47
CA ARG A 23 -19.62 26.64 18.36
C ARG A 23 -19.88 26.25 16.89
N GLU A 24 -20.36 27.20 16.08
CA GLU A 24 -20.61 26.98 14.65
C GLU A 24 -19.30 26.64 13.89
N ILE A 25 -18.22 27.38 14.17
CA ILE A 25 -16.90 27.09 13.59
C ILE A 25 -16.41 25.69 13.99
N ALA A 26 -16.59 25.31 15.26
CA ALA A 26 -16.20 24.00 15.74
C ALA A 26 -17.00 22.88 15.04
N GLU A 27 -18.31 23.07 14.88
CA GLU A 27 -19.19 22.13 14.19
C GLU A 27 -18.85 22.02 12.70
N LEU A 28 -18.64 23.14 12.02
CA LEU A 28 -18.21 23.15 10.61
C LEU A 28 -16.87 22.45 10.40
N LYS A 29 -15.91 22.65 11.31
CA LYS A 29 -14.62 21.94 11.28
C LYS A 29 -14.80 20.44 11.45
N ARG A 30 -15.69 19.99 12.37
CA ARG A 30 -16.00 18.59 12.59
C ARG A 30 -16.61 17.96 11.33
N ILE A 31 -17.63 18.60 10.76
CA ILE A 31 -18.31 18.12 9.54
C ILE A 31 -17.31 18.05 8.38
N LYS A 32 -16.47 19.06 8.20
CA LYS A 32 -15.44 19.08 7.15
C LYS A 32 -14.46 17.92 7.33
N GLN A 33 -14.04 17.62 8.56
CA GLN A 33 -13.13 16.51 8.83
C GLN A 33 -13.80 15.17 8.52
N GLU A 34 -15.03 14.96 8.98
CA GLU A 34 -15.80 13.74 8.69
C GLU A 34 -15.97 13.51 7.18
N GLN A 35 -16.30 14.57 6.43
CA GLN A 35 -16.43 14.48 4.97
C GLN A 35 -15.09 14.11 4.31
N LYS A 36 -13.99 14.68 4.81
CA LYS A 36 -12.65 14.36 4.30
C LYS A 36 -12.30 12.90 4.58
N ASP A 37 -12.52 12.42 5.80
CA ASP A 37 -12.22 11.04 6.18
C ASP A 37 -13.03 10.03 5.34
N VAL A 38 -14.32 10.30 5.11
CA VAL A 38 -15.17 9.47 4.25
C VAL A 38 -14.70 9.49 2.80
N ALA A 39 -14.26 10.65 2.28
CA ALA A 39 -13.75 10.76 0.92
C ALA A 39 -12.44 10.00 0.76
N GLU A 40 -11.52 10.13 1.70
CA GLU A 40 -10.24 9.40 1.72
C GLU A 40 -10.45 7.89 1.79
N GLN A 41 -11.40 7.43 2.62
CA GLN A 41 -11.74 6.01 2.72
C GLN A 41 -12.27 5.47 1.39
N ARG A 42 -13.20 6.16 0.74
CA ARG A 42 -13.75 5.76 -0.56
C ARG A 42 -12.68 5.73 -1.65
N GLU A 43 -11.78 6.71 -1.66
CA GLU A 43 -10.66 6.73 -2.60
C GLU A 43 -9.73 5.54 -2.37
N GLN A 44 -9.42 5.21 -1.12
CA GLN A 44 -8.61 4.05 -0.76
C GLN A 44 -9.26 2.72 -1.19
N GLU A 45 -10.55 2.54 -0.95
CA GLU A 45 -11.30 1.35 -1.37
C GLU A 45 -11.29 1.21 -2.91
N LEU A 46 -11.48 2.31 -3.64
CA LEU A 46 -11.41 2.31 -5.11
C LEU A 46 -10.00 1.91 -5.60
N LEU A 47 -8.95 2.47 -5.00
CA LEU A 47 -7.57 2.15 -5.36
C LEU A 47 -7.25 0.68 -5.09
N LEU A 48 -7.68 0.13 -3.94
CA LEU A 48 -7.50 -1.29 -3.64
C LEU A 48 -8.18 -2.18 -4.69
N GLY A 49 -9.40 -1.85 -5.11
CA GLY A 49 -10.09 -2.57 -6.19
C GLY A 49 -9.34 -2.48 -7.53
N LEU A 50 -8.77 -1.31 -7.86
CA LEU A 50 -7.93 -1.17 -9.06
C LEU A 50 -6.65 -2.00 -9.00
N PHE A 51 -6.05 -2.14 -7.81
CA PHE A 51 -4.87 -3.01 -7.63
C PHE A 51 -5.20 -4.48 -7.85
N GLU A 52 -6.39 -4.94 -7.45
CA GLU A 52 -6.84 -6.32 -7.74
C GLU A 52 -7.00 -6.55 -9.26
N VAL A 53 -7.51 -5.56 -9.99
CA VAL A 53 -7.58 -5.64 -11.45
C VAL A 53 -6.17 -5.71 -12.06
N LEU A 54 -5.22 -4.95 -11.54
CA LEU A 54 -3.82 -5.01 -12.01
C LEU A 54 -3.16 -6.36 -11.68
N ASP A 55 -3.46 -6.95 -10.52
CA ASP A 55 -3.00 -8.30 -10.16
C ASP A 55 -3.55 -9.35 -11.15
N ALA A 56 -4.79 -9.21 -11.61
CA ALA A 56 -5.36 -10.09 -12.64
C ALA A 56 -4.61 -9.97 -13.97
N PHE A 57 -4.20 -8.75 -14.37
CA PHE A 57 -3.34 -8.56 -15.54
C PHE A 57 -1.94 -9.17 -15.36
N ASP A 58 -1.34 -9.01 -14.19
CA ASP A 58 -0.04 -9.61 -13.88
C ASP A 58 -0.11 -11.14 -13.90
N ASN A 59 -1.17 -11.74 -13.39
CA ASN A 59 -1.41 -13.18 -13.46
C ASN A 59 -1.62 -13.66 -14.90
N LEU A 60 -2.36 -12.91 -15.72
CA LEU A 60 -2.52 -13.21 -17.12
C LEU A 60 -1.15 -13.18 -17.85
N GLU A 61 -0.33 -12.17 -17.57
CA GLU A 61 1.02 -12.05 -18.13
C GLU A 61 1.91 -13.23 -17.73
N LYS A 62 1.91 -13.64 -16.44
CA LYS A 62 2.63 -14.84 -15.97
C LYS A 62 2.17 -16.10 -16.73
N ASN A 63 0.88 -16.26 -17.00
CA ASN A 63 0.33 -17.42 -17.72
C ASN A 63 0.70 -17.45 -19.21
N ILE A 64 0.91 -16.28 -19.83
CA ILE A 64 1.28 -16.14 -21.24
C ILE A 64 2.79 -16.25 -21.41
N GLN A 65 3.58 -15.86 -20.41
CA GLN A 65 5.03 -15.89 -20.45
C GLN A 65 5.56 -17.26 -20.88
N GLY A 66 6.41 -17.28 -21.88
CA GLY A 66 6.97 -18.51 -22.47
C GLY A 66 6.03 -19.24 -23.45
N LYS A 67 4.76 -18.82 -23.60
CA LYS A 67 3.79 -19.42 -24.52
C LYS A 67 3.48 -18.53 -25.73
N GLU A 68 4.03 -17.32 -25.80
CA GLU A 68 3.70 -16.34 -26.84
C GLU A 68 3.95 -16.85 -28.26
N GLY A 69 5.02 -17.66 -28.45
CA GLY A 69 5.35 -18.25 -29.74
C GLY A 69 4.38 -19.29 -30.27
N PHE A 70 3.52 -19.83 -29.38
CA PHE A 70 2.49 -20.81 -29.75
C PHE A 70 1.12 -20.16 -30.06
N LEU A 71 1.01 -18.83 -29.83
CA LEU A 71 -0.24 -18.11 -30.10
C LEU A 71 -0.34 -17.80 -31.60
N ASP A 72 -1.54 -17.96 -32.12
CA ASP A 72 -1.88 -17.47 -33.45
C ASP A 72 -1.89 -15.94 -33.50
N LYS A 73 -2.03 -15.37 -34.71
CA LYS A 73 -2.04 -13.91 -34.89
C LYS A 73 -3.15 -13.22 -34.07
N THR A 74 -4.27 -13.88 -33.87
CA THR A 74 -5.40 -13.33 -33.09
C THR A 74 -5.06 -13.31 -31.61
N GLY A 75 -4.49 -14.39 -31.06
CA GLY A 75 -4.02 -14.47 -29.71
C GLY A 75 -2.94 -13.44 -29.40
N GLN A 76 -1.98 -13.25 -30.30
CA GLN A 76 -0.92 -12.23 -30.14
C GLN A 76 -1.50 -10.81 -30.08
N ARG A 77 -2.48 -10.48 -30.94
CA ARG A 77 -3.19 -9.18 -30.91
C ARG A 77 -3.96 -8.98 -29.61
N PHE A 78 -4.61 -10.04 -29.12
CA PHE A 78 -5.31 -10.00 -27.84
C PHE A 78 -4.36 -9.68 -26.67
N VAL A 79 -3.22 -10.36 -26.59
CA VAL A 79 -2.17 -10.09 -25.59
C VAL A 79 -1.68 -8.65 -25.67
N GLN A 80 -1.40 -8.15 -26.88
CA GLN A 80 -0.96 -6.76 -27.06
C GLN A 80 -2.02 -5.75 -26.59
N SER A 81 -3.31 -6.02 -26.88
CA SER A 81 -4.43 -5.18 -26.44
C SER A 81 -4.54 -5.16 -24.90
N THR A 82 -4.42 -6.33 -24.27
CA THR A 82 -4.45 -6.47 -22.81
C THR A 82 -3.30 -5.69 -22.15
N ARG A 83 -2.08 -5.82 -22.65
CA ARG A 83 -0.92 -5.04 -22.21
C ARG A 83 -1.13 -3.53 -22.40
N ALA A 84 -1.81 -3.13 -23.48
CA ALA A 84 -2.13 -1.71 -23.70
C ALA A 84 -3.13 -1.17 -22.67
N ILE A 85 -4.12 -1.97 -22.28
CA ILE A 85 -5.10 -1.61 -21.22
C ILE A 85 -4.36 -1.49 -19.88
N GLN A 86 -3.54 -2.46 -19.49
CA GLN A 86 -2.74 -2.41 -18.27
C GLN A 86 -1.87 -1.14 -18.20
N ARG A 87 -1.18 -0.81 -19.30
CA ARG A 87 -0.37 0.43 -19.37
C ARG A 87 -1.21 1.70 -19.20
N LYS A 88 -2.46 1.71 -19.69
CA LYS A 88 -3.38 2.85 -19.49
C LYS A 88 -3.79 2.98 -18.02
N LEU A 89 -4.07 1.87 -17.35
CA LEU A 89 -4.40 1.86 -15.91
C LEU A 89 -3.20 2.35 -15.07
N LEU A 90 -1.98 1.88 -15.36
CA LEU A 90 -0.79 2.35 -14.67
C LEU A 90 -0.54 3.85 -14.88
N ARG A 91 -0.79 4.37 -16.09
CA ARG A 91 -0.72 5.83 -16.34
C ARG A 91 -1.77 6.60 -15.55
N LEU A 92 -2.99 6.07 -15.44
CA LEU A 92 -4.04 6.68 -14.62
C LEU A 92 -3.61 6.74 -13.15
N LEU A 93 -3.05 5.66 -12.59
CA LEU A 93 -2.52 5.66 -11.22
C LEU A 93 -1.41 6.69 -11.03
N ARG A 94 -0.45 6.76 -11.98
CA ARG A 94 0.63 7.77 -11.94
C ARG A 94 0.11 9.21 -11.96
N SER A 95 -0.97 9.49 -12.70
CA SER A 95 -1.60 10.82 -12.68
C SER A 95 -2.23 11.18 -11.32
N ARG A 96 -2.43 10.19 -10.47
CA ARG A 96 -2.87 10.32 -9.07
C ARG A 96 -1.74 10.16 -8.07
N HIS A 97 -0.48 10.26 -8.51
CA HIS A 97 0.73 10.08 -7.71
C HIS A 97 0.85 8.69 -7.06
N VAL A 98 0.21 7.68 -7.65
CA VAL A 98 0.30 6.29 -7.20
C VAL A 98 1.25 5.52 -8.10
N GLU A 99 2.29 4.93 -7.51
CA GLU A 99 3.29 4.14 -8.24
C GLU A 99 3.49 2.76 -7.59
N PRO A 100 3.87 1.75 -8.40
CA PRO A 100 4.25 0.47 -7.85
C PRO A 100 5.53 0.60 -7.01
N LEU A 101 5.60 -0.16 -5.92
CA LEU A 101 6.81 -0.29 -5.12
C LEU A 101 7.87 -1.05 -5.90
N GLU A 102 9.08 -0.50 -5.94
CA GLU A 102 10.27 -1.11 -6.54
C GLU A 102 11.30 -1.44 -5.46
N PHE A 103 12.01 -2.54 -5.63
CA PHE A 103 13.02 -3.03 -4.69
C PHE A 103 14.38 -3.15 -5.40
N PRO A 104 15.07 -2.02 -5.67
CA PRO A 104 16.30 -2.03 -6.45
C PRO A 104 17.45 -2.79 -5.77
N ASP A 105 17.40 -2.92 -4.44
CA ASP A 105 18.37 -3.66 -3.63
C ASP A 105 17.90 -5.09 -3.29
N ASN A 106 16.76 -5.52 -3.83
CA ASN A 106 16.10 -6.82 -3.56
C ASN A 106 15.89 -7.12 -2.06
N LYS A 107 15.87 -6.11 -1.18
CA LYS A 107 15.66 -6.30 0.25
C LYS A 107 14.22 -6.09 0.66
N ALA A 108 13.69 -7.04 1.42
CA ALA A 108 12.37 -6.92 2.00
C ALA A 108 12.39 -5.93 3.19
N ARG A 109 11.58 -4.88 3.09
CA ARG A 109 11.36 -3.92 4.19
C ARG A 109 9.95 -4.11 4.73
N MET A 110 9.83 -4.38 6.03
CA MET A 110 8.52 -4.65 6.68
C MET A 110 7.50 -3.53 6.51
N GLU A 111 7.95 -2.30 6.26
CA GLU A 111 7.10 -1.15 5.99
C GLU A 111 6.43 -1.25 4.61
N GLN A 112 7.13 -1.83 3.63
CA GLN A 112 6.75 -1.92 2.22
C GLN A 112 6.29 -3.31 1.81
N CYS A 113 6.72 -4.36 2.52
CA CYS A 113 6.48 -5.74 2.18
C CYS A 113 5.69 -6.49 3.25
N ARG A 114 5.00 -7.53 2.80
CA ARG A 114 4.49 -8.62 3.60
C ARG A 114 5.12 -9.91 3.09
N ILE A 115 5.92 -10.56 3.91
CA ILE A 115 6.52 -11.85 3.58
C ILE A 115 5.41 -12.90 3.69
N ILE A 116 5.12 -13.61 2.60
CA ILE A 116 4.10 -14.64 2.53
C ILE A 116 4.66 -16.04 2.54
N ALA A 117 5.92 -16.20 2.13
CA ALA A 117 6.66 -17.46 2.18
C ALA A 117 8.16 -17.18 2.25
N THR A 118 8.91 -18.17 2.70
CA THR A 118 10.37 -18.16 2.72
C THR A 118 10.91 -19.41 2.04
N GLU A 119 12.01 -19.26 1.30
CA GLU A 119 12.70 -20.35 0.62
C GLU A 119 14.19 -20.36 1.04
N LYS A 120 14.81 -21.53 0.98
CA LYS A 120 16.24 -21.67 1.24
C LYS A 120 17.01 -21.44 -0.06
N ASP A 121 17.94 -20.49 -0.03
CA ASP A 121 18.87 -20.23 -1.14
C ASP A 121 20.25 -19.93 -0.54
N PRO A 122 21.21 -20.89 -0.62
CA PRO A 122 22.52 -20.72 0.00
C PRO A 122 23.39 -19.65 -0.70
N VAL A 123 22.99 -19.19 -1.89
CA VAL A 123 23.73 -18.18 -2.67
C VAL A 123 23.30 -16.76 -2.30
N ARG A 124 22.06 -16.60 -1.82
CA ARG A 124 21.47 -15.30 -1.48
C ARG A 124 21.49 -15.03 0.01
N ALA A 125 21.47 -13.75 0.36
CA ALA A 125 21.41 -13.32 1.76
C ALA A 125 19.99 -13.53 2.32
N ASN A 126 19.90 -13.71 3.65
CA ASN A 126 18.60 -13.71 4.33
C ASN A 126 17.86 -12.40 4.10
N GLU A 127 16.52 -12.47 4.03
CA GLU A 127 15.61 -11.34 3.75
C GLU A 127 15.71 -10.78 2.32
N GLU A 128 16.53 -11.40 1.46
CA GLU A 128 16.54 -11.04 0.04
C GLU A 128 15.25 -11.53 -0.63
N ILE A 129 14.64 -10.67 -1.47
CA ILE A 129 13.41 -10.98 -2.19
C ILE A 129 13.76 -11.93 -3.34
N ILE A 130 13.10 -13.08 -3.38
CA ILE A 130 13.18 -14.07 -4.45
C ILE A 130 12.16 -13.74 -5.53
N SER A 131 10.92 -13.49 -5.10
CA SER A 131 9.82 -13.13 -6.02
C SER A 131 8.84 -12.16 -5.37
N VAL A 132 8.18 -11.37 -6.22
CA VAL A 132 7.06 -10.52 -5.83
C VAL A 132 5.79 -11.15 -6.38
N GLU A 133 4.96 -11.70 -5.49
CA GLU A 133 3.72 -12.37 -5.88
C GLU A 133 2.60 -11.38 -6.16
N LYS A 134 2.49 -10.33 -5.33
CA LYS A 134 1.61 -9.18 -5.58
C LYS A 134 2.39 -7.88 -5.42
N LYS A 135 2.22 -6.99 -6.37
CA LYS A 135 2.87 -5.67 -6.34
C LYS A 135 2.29 -4.82 -5.22
N GLY A 136 3.15 -4.13 -4.49
CA GLY A 136 2.75 -3.05 -3.59
C GLY A 136 2.61 -1.74 -4.33
N TYR A 137 1.94 -0.76 -3.71
CA TYR A 137 1.73 0.57 -4.28
C TYR A 137 1.94 1.65 -3.23
N LEU A 138 2.56 2.75 -3.66
CA LEU A 138 2.92 3.92 -2.85
C LEU A 138 2.21 5.17 -3.40
N ASP A 139 1.61 5.95 -2.53
CA ASP A 139 1.26 7.35 -2.80
C ASP A 139 2.50 8.22 -2.59
N ILE A 140 3.08 8.73 -3.69
CA ILE A 140 4.30 9.53 -3.65
C ILE A 140 4.05 10.89 -3.00
N ALA A 141 2.90 11.50 -3.24
CA ALA A 141 2.56 12.81 -2.69
C ALA A 141 2.39 12.75 -1.17
N GLY A 142 1.68 11.72 -0.69
CA GLY A 142 1.46 11.47 0.74
C GLY A 142 2.58 10.69 1.42
N LYS A 143 3.58 10.18 0.68
CA LYS A 143 4.64 9.29 1.17
C LYS A 143 4.09 8.12 1.99
N ARG A 144 2.96 7.58 1.55
CA ARG A 144 2.20 6.54 2.27
C ARG A 144 2.09 5.27 1.44
N VAL A 145 2.41 4.12 2.03
CA VAL A 145 2.16 2.82 1.41
C VAL A 145 0.66 2.54 1.42
N LEU A 146 0.07 2.42 0.22
CA LEU A 146 -1.35 2.14 0.04
C LEU A 146 -1.63 0.64 0.12
N ARG A 147 -0.74 -0.18 -0.45
CA ARG A 147 -0.74 -1.63 -0.36
C ARG A 147 0.69 -2.14 -0.27
N LYS A 148 0.99 -2.99 0.71
CA LYS A 148 2.28 -3.67 0.80
C LYS A 148 2.42 -4.69 -0.31
N ALA A 149 3.66 -4.87 -0.81
CA ALA A 149 3.96 -5.98 -1.72
C ALA A 149 3.93 -7.30 -0.97
N GLU A 150 3.39 -8.35 -1.60
CA GLU A 150 3.51 -9.72 -1.10
C GLU A 150 4.73 -10.37 -1.75
N VAL A 151 5.67 -10.79 -0.93
CA VAL A 151 6.98 -11.27 -1.38
C VAL A 151 7.34 -12.62 -0.79
N VAL A 152 8.11 -13.39 -1.55
CA VAL A 152 8.82 -14.56 -1.07
C VAL A 152 10.27 -14.15 -0.83
N THR A 153 10.83 -14.50 0.32
CA THR A 153 12.19 -14.10 0.70
C THR A 153 13.06 -15.30 1.03
N VAL A 154 14.36 -15.08 1.01
CA VAL A 154 15.34 -16.07 1.45
C VAL A 154 15.33 -16.17 2.99
N HIS A 155 15.28 -17.39 3.49
CA HIS A 155 15.55 -17.69 4.89
C HIS A 155 16.47 -18.92 4.98
N ASN A 156 17.75 -18.67 5.14
CA ASN A 156 18.74 -19.69 5.39
C ASN A 156 18.86 -19.89 6.90
N GLU A 157 18.63 -21.09 7.38
CA GLU A 157 18.93 -21.43 8.76
C GLU A 157 20.42 -21.17 8.98
N GLY A 158 20.76 -20.30 9.92
CA GLY A 158 22.15 -20.13 10.37
C GLY A 158 22.70 -21.46 10.89
N PRO A 159 24.03 -21.64 10.99
CA PRO A 159 24.61 -22.86 11.49
C PRO A 159 24.01 -23.14 12.87
N THR A 160 23.24 -24.23 12.95
CA THR A 160 22.68 -24.69 14.23
C THR A 160 23.84 -24.89 15.17
N ILE A 161 23.82 -24.23 16.33
CA ILE A 161 24.88 -24.28 17.38
C ILE A 161 25.26 -25.73 17.74
N LEU A 162 24.38 -26.70 17.49
CA LEU A 162 24.60 -28.12 17.65
C LEU A 162 25.72 -28.72 16.77
N SER A 163 25.98 -28.15 15.57
CA SER A 163 27.05 -28.63 14.68
C SER A 163 28.44 -28.14 15.15
N ALA A 164 28.51 -27.06 15.93
CA ALA A 164 29.76 -26.53 16.47
C ALA A 164 30.31 -27.36 17.66
N PHE A 165 29.45 -28.12 18.36
CA PHE A 165 29.86 -28.98 19.47
C PHE A 165 30.34 -30.36 19.00
N SER A 166 29.94 -30.85 17.83
CA SER A 166 30.37 -32.17 17.35
C SER A 166 31.79 -32.19 16.81
N SER A 167 32.35 -31.05 16.42
CA SER A 167 33.73 -31.00 15.88
C SER A 167 34.85 -30.84 16.91
N ARG A 168 34.50 -30.67 18.20
CA ARG A 168 35.52 -30.51 19.28
C ARG A 168 35.90 -31.78 20.01
N ASN A 169 35.17 -32.89 19.82
CA ASN A 169 35.42 -34.13 20.56
C ASN A 169 36.17 -35.21 19.75
N GLY A 170 36.80 -34.88 18.62
CA GLY A 170 37.49 -35.81 17.72
C GLY A 170 39.03 -35.70 17.73
N LYS A 171 39.67 -35.03 18.69
CA LYS A 171 41.16 -35.00 18.80
C LYS A 171 41.58 -35.14 20.26
N ASN A 172 41.51 -36.33 20.77
CA ASN A 172 42.37 -36.85 21.86
C ASN A 172 42.15 -38.37 21.93
N SER A 173 42.94 -39.09 21.20
CA SER A 173 43.41 -40.43 21.52
C SER A 173 44.60 -40.76 20.60
#